data_50b9db514d8cf3492168be7fb7491991
#
_entry.id   50b9db514d8cf3492168be7fb7491991
#
_cell.length_a   1.000
_cell.length_b   1.000
_cell.length_c   1.000
_cell.angle_alpha   90.00
_cell.angle_beta   90.00
_cell.angle_gamma   90.00
#
_symmetry.space_group_name_H-M   'P 1'
#
loop_
_entity.id
_entity.type
_entity.pdbx_description
1 polymer ?
#
loop_
_entity_poly.entity_id
_entity_poly.type
_entity_poly.pdbx_seq_one_letter_code
_entity_poly.pdbx_strand_id
1 'polypeptide(L)'
;DIRPSRGLGDVYKRQTFFKPAKLNFLKNIIKFNHAAKQNIVGISFKAWLADKNLKKEFINDYVLPMAAAIWSTPMDKIGEYPVESMLAFLKNHGLLKLINRPQWHFVKNGSASYIDAIIQTSNINNVFTGESPIINKSNQQWRLKTSNHELDYDQVVIATHINDVPKLLANYKDFSFMSDFSYNTNKTILHTDESLMPVSKKLWSSWNSFKYDDFEYVTYWMNNLQNIKSKTNFFVTIGNFPQIRTQNILKVMQYEHPLFDFTSQEVKDKVSELQGLDNLYFAGAYQGYGFHEDGLTSALNVVRMIDHAI
;
A
#
# COMPACT_ATOMS: atom_id res chain seq x y z
N ASP A 1 9.41 -1.33 -19.72
CA ASP A 1 9.03 -2.69 -20.16
C ASP A 1 8.30 -3.40 -19.01
N ILE A 2 6.98 -3.50 -19.10
CA ILE A 2 6.11 -4.08 -18.06
C ILE A 2 5.89 -5.56 -18.39
N ARG A 3 6.19 -6.46 -17.44
CA ARG A 3 6.05 -7.91 -17.64
C ARG A 3 4.92 -8.51 -16.82
N PRO A 4 4.22 -9.55 -17.33
CA PRO A 4 3.19 -10.25 -16.57
C PRO A 4 3.75 -10.87 -15.29
N SER A 5 3.06 -10.72 -14.17
CA SER A 5 3.34 -11.43 -12.93
C SER A 5 2.23 -12.44 -12.62
N ARG A 6 2.58 -13.49 -11.86
CA ARG A 6 1.60 -14.48 -11.41
C ARG A 6 1.10 -14.06 -10.03
N GLY A 7 -0.12 -13.55 -9.96
CA GLY A 7 -0.73 -13.02 -8.74
C GLY A 7 -1.53 -14.05 -7.94
N LEU A 8 -2.18 -13.58 -6.88
CA LEU A 8 -3.02 -14.31 -5.91
C LEU A 8 -4.01 -15.34 -6.50
N GLY A 9 -4.33 -15.24 -7.79
CA GLY A 9 -5.30 -16.12 -8.45
C GLY A 9 -4.84 -17.55 -8.75
N ASP A 10 -3.53 -17.84 -8.69
CA ASP A 10 -3.00 -19.14 -9.15
C ASP A 10 -3.16 -20.28 -8.14
N VAL A 11 -3.31 -20.00 -6.84
CA VAL A 11 -3.46 -21.01 -5.79
C VAL A 11 -4.76 -21.80 -5.94
N TYR A 12 -5.82 -21.13 -6.42
CA TYR A 12 -7.14 -21.75 -6.55
C TYR A 12 -7.31 -22.64 -7.78
N LYS A 13 -6.49 -22.48 -8.81
CA LYS A 13 -6.64 -23.23 -10.08
C LYS A 13 -6.18 -24.68 -10.02
N ARG A 14 -5.42 -25.10 -9.02
CA ARG A 14 -4.77 -26.43 -9.01
C ARG A 14 -5.31 -27.46 -8.01
N GLN A 15 -6.29 -27.10 -7.19
CA GLN A 15 -6.86 -28.06 -6.25
C GLN A 15 -8.20 -28.60 -6.74
N THR A 16 -8.31 -29.92 -6.82
CA THR A 16 -9.49 -30.70 -7.25
C THR A 16 -10.84 -30.13 -6.81
N PHE A 17 -11.69 -29.78 -7.77
CA PHE A 17 -12.95 -29.01 -7.63
C PHE A 17 -14.10 -29.72 -6.89
N PHE A 18 -13.98 -30.99 -6.53
CA PHE A 18 -15.13 -31.84 -6.16
C PHE A 18 -15.32 -32.18 -4.67
N LYS A 19 -14.70 -31.42 -3.72
CA LYS A 19 -15.00 -31.64 -2.30
C LYS A 19 -16.09 -30.65 -1.82
N PRO A 20 -17.10 -31.12 -1.00
CA PRO A 20 -18.22 -30.27 -0.53
C PRO A 20 -17.80 -28.95 0.14
N ALA A 21 -16.68 -28.95 0.86
CA ALA A 21 -16.11 -27.74 1.49
C ALA A 21 -15.76 -26.67 0.46
N LYS A 22 -15.32 -27.05 -0.76
CA LYS A 22 -14.95 -26.09 -1.81
C LYS A 22 -16.16 -25.48 -2.51
N LEU A 23 -17.22 -26.24 -2.70
CA LEU A 23 -18.48 -25.70 -3.22
C LEU A 23 -19.07 -24.67 -2.28
N ASN A 24 -18.99 -24.89 -0.96
CA ASN A 24 -19.42 -23.93 0.04
C ASN A 24 -18.53 -22.66 0.03
N PHE A 25 -17.23 -22.82 -0.17
CA PHE A 25 -16.31 -21.69 -0.28
C PHE A 25 -16.62 -20.84 -1.53
N LEU A 26 -16.81 -21.46 -2.70
CA LEU A 26 -17.21 -20.77 -3.93
C LEU A 26 -18.55 -20.03 -3.78
N LYS A 27 -19.53 -20.65 -3.09
CA LYS A 27 -20.81 -19.99 -2.78
C LYS A 27 -20.60 -18.73 -1.95
N ASN A 28 -19.69 -18.74 -0.97
CA ASN A 28 -19.38 -17.55 -0.17
C ASN A 28 -18.66 -16.49 -1.00
N ILE A 29 -17.74 -16.84 -1.92
CA ILE A 29 -17.14 -15.90 -2.86
C ILE A 29 -18.21 -15.20 -3.70
N ILE A 30 -19.15 -15.97 -4.27
CA ILE A 30 -20.22 -15.42 -5.12
C ILE A 30 -21.13 -14.48 -4.29
N LYS A 31 -21.50 -14.87 -3.07
CA LYS A 31 -22.27 -14.04 -2.14
C LYS A 31 -21.54 -12.74 -1.81
N PHE A 32 -20.26 -12.84 -1.45
CA PHE A 32 -19.42 -11.69 -1.14
C PHE A 32 -19.31 -10.75 -2.33
N ASN A 33 -18.99 -11.27 -3.52
CA ASN A 33 -18.87 -10.46 -4.73
C ASN A 33 -20.20 -9.81 -5.14
N HIS A 34 -21.33 -10.46 -4.89
CA HIS A 34 -22.65 -9.87 -5.11
C HIS A 34 -22.95 -8.74 -4.10
N ALA A 35 -22.70 -8.99 -2.81
CA ALA A 35 -22.90 -8.00 -1.76
C ALA A 35 -22.00 -6.77 -1.96
N ALA A 36 -20.77 -6.97 -2.44
CA ALA A 36 -19.79 -5.92 -2.71
C ALA A 36 -20.17 -4.97 -3.87
N LYS A 37 -21.26 -5.25 -4.60
CA LYS A 37 -21.78 -4.33 -5.63
C LYS A 37 -22.69 -3.23 -5.07
N GLN A 38 -23.10 -3.35 -3.81
CA GLN A 38 -23.97 -2.36 -3.15
C GLN A 38 -23.14 -1.10 -2.80
N ASN A 39 -23.73 0.07 -3.01
CA ASN A 39 -23.16 1.32 -2.53
C ASN A 39 -23.52 1.49 -1.06
N ILE A 40 -22.54 1.34 -0.19
CA ILE A 40 -22.68 1.47 1.26
C ILE A 40 -21.57 2.39 1.72
N VAL A 41 -21.89 3.30 2.61
CA VAL A 41 -20.96 4.30 3.15
C VAL A 41 -21.15 4.44 4.66
N GLY A 42 -20.12 4.90 5.35
CA GLY A 42 -20.21 5.32 6.75
C GLY A 42 -20.19 4.20 7.78
N ILE A 43 -19.84 2.95 7.37
CA ILE A 43 -19.64 1.83 8.30
C ILE A 43 -18.29 1.15 8.07
N SER A 44 -17.76 0.50 9.10
CA SER A 44 -16.51 -0.27 8.95
C SER A 44 -16.71 -1.55 8.14
N PHE A 45 -15.65 -2.01 7.51
CA PHE A 45 -15.65 -3.26 6.74
C PHE A 45 -16.08 -4.46 7.59
N LYS A 46 -15.64 -4.51 8.85
CA LYS A 46 -16.02 -5.53 9.84
C LYS A 46 -17.53 -5.51 10.14
N ALA A 47 -18.11 -4.32 10.37
CA ALA A 47 -19.54 -4.17 10.60
C ALA A 47 -20.35 -4.62 9.37
N TRP A 48 -19.90 -4.24 8.17
CA TRP A 48 -20.52 -4.68 6.93
C TRP A 48 -20.45 -6.20 6.74
N LEU A 49 -19.30 -6.84 7.00
CA LEU A 49 -19.15 -8.30 6.89
C LEU A 49 -20.08 -9.05 7.86
N ALA A 50 -20.29 -8.53 9.07
CA ALA A 50 -21.17 -9.14 10.08
C ALA A 50 -22.63 -9.23 9.62
N ASP A 51 -23.09 -8.28 8.78
CA ASP A 51 -24.45 -8.24 8.24
C ASP A 51 -24.68 -9.15 7.00
N LYS A 52 -23.63 -9.70 6.37
CA LYS A 52 -23.76 -10.36 5.04
C LYS A 52 -24.03 -11.86 5.06
N ASN A 53 -24.34 -12.47 6.21
CA ASN A 53 -24.60 -13.91 6.32
C ASN A 53 -23.55 -14.77 5.58
N LEU A 54 -22.27 -14.39 5.73
CA LEU A 54 -21.11 -15.13 5.25
C LEU A 54 -20.61 -16.09 6.34
N LYS A 55 -20.02 -17.21 5.96
CA LYS A 55 -19.41 -18.11 6.94
C LYS A 55 -18.24 -17.46 7.63
N LYS A 56 -18.12 -17.64 8.95
CA LYS A 56 -17.03 -17.09 9.77
C LYS A 56 -15.64 -17.51 9.27
N GLU A 57 -15.53 -18.79 8.89
CA GLU A 57 -14.29 -19.34 8.34
C GLU A 57 -13.91 -18.66 7.01
N PHE A 58 -14.90 -18.35 6.16
CA PHE A 58 -14.65 -17.63 4.91
C PHE A 58 -14.15 -16.21 5.16
N ILE A 59 -14.72 -15.52 6.15
CA ILE A 59 -14.28 -14.16 6.54
C ILE A 59 -12.86 -14.22 7.10
N ASN A 60 -12.60 -15.11 8.06
CA ASN A 60 -11.35 -15.15 8.81
C ASN A 60 -10.18 -15.77 8.02
N ASP A 61 -10.47 -16.73 7.11
CA ASP A 61 -9.44 -17.48 6.40
C ASP A 61 -9.22 -16.98 4.97
N TYR A 62 -10.09 -16.08 4.48
CA TYR A 62 -9.98 -15.57 3.11
C TYR A 62 -10.12 -14.04 3.02
N VAL A 63 -11.24 -13.48 3.48
CA VAL A 63 -11.54 -12.05 3.22
C VAL A 63 -10.59 -11.13 3.98
N LEU A 64 -10.50 -11.31 5.29
CA LEU A 64 -9.62 -10.49 6.13
C LEU A 64 -8.14 -10.72 5.83
N PRO A 65 -7.62 -11.96 5.69
CA PRO A 65 -6.23 -12.16 5.30
C PRO A 65 -5.87 -11.58 3.93
N MET A 66 -6.78 -11.67 2.96
CA MET A 66 -6.57 -11.06 1.64
C MET A 66 -6.46 -9.54 1.74
N ALA A 67 -7.38 -8.90 2.47
CA ALA A 67 -7.35 -7.46 2.68
C ALA A 67 -6.11 -7.04 3.48
N ALA A 68 -5.80 -7.74 4.56
CA ALA A 68 -4.61 -7.51 5.39
C ALA A 68 -3.31 -7.59 4.57
N ALA A 69 -3.19 -8.60 3.69
CA ALA A 69 -2.02 -8.77 2.82
C ALA A 69 -1.88 -7.65 1.79
N ILE A 70 -2.98 -7.08 1.29
CA ILE A 70 -2.97 -6.01 0.29
C ILE A 70 -2.40 -4.72 0.90
N TRP A 71 -2.82 -4.35 2.12
CA TRP A 71 -2.40 -3.12 2.79
C TRP A 71 -1.27 -3.30 3.79
N SER A 72 -0.74 -4.52 3.93
CA SER A 72 0.28 -4.85 4.97
C SER A 72 -0.17 -4.39 6.37
N THR A 73 -1.46 -4.56 6.65
CA THR A 73 -2.15 -4.10 7.85
C THR A 73 -2.61 -5.32 8.66
N PRO A 74 -2.47 -5.35 9.99
CA PRO A 74 -2.99 -6.43 10.83
C PRO A 74 -4.48 -6.65 10.64
N MET A 75 -4.94 -7.92 10.78
CA MET A 75 -6.35 -8.28 10.50
C MET A 75 -7.35 -7.62 11.44
N ASP A 76 -6.95 -7.30 12.65
CA ASP A 76 -7.78 -6.56 13.62
C ASP A 76 -8.02 -5.11 13.18
N LYS A 77 -7.02 -4.48 12.56
CA LYS A 77 -7.11 -3.10 12.08
C LYS A 77 -7.76 -2.98 10.71
N ILE A 78 -7.53 -3.94 9.80
CA ILE A 78 -8.10 -3.88 8.44
C ILE A 78 -9.64 -3.92 8.47
N GLY A 79 -10.23 -4.53 9.49
CA GLY A 79 -11.68 -4.55 9.69
C GLY A 79 -12.29 -3.18 9.98
N GLU A 80 -11.52 -2.23 10.48
CA GLU A 80 -11.98 -0.88 10.80
C GLU A 80 -11.94 0.10 9.61
N TYR A 81 -11.42 -0.34 8.47
CA TYR A 81 -11.42 0.47 7.24
C TYR A 81 -12.86 0.79 6.79
N PRO A 82 -13.13 2.00 6.26
CA PRO A 82 -14.40 2.33 5.64
C PRO A 82 -14.75 1.33 4.54
N VAL A 83 -15.95 0.76 4.59
CA VAL A 83 -16.38 -0.28 3.64
C VAL A 83 -16.35 0.20 2.20
N GLU A 84 -16.71 1.46 1.96
CA GLU A 84 -16.71 2.07 0.64
C GLU A 84 -15.31 2.06 0.01
N SER A 85 -14.28 2.44 0.76
CA SER A 85 -12.88 2.43 0.30
C SER A 85 -12.41 1.01 -0.02
N MET A 86 -12.72 0.05 0.87
CA MET A 86 -12.40 -1.36 0.68
C MET A 86 -13.05 -1.93 -0.57
N LEU A 87 -14.36 -1.74 -0.74
CA LEU A 87 -15.09 -2.29 -1.88
C LEU A 87 -14.72 -1.60 -3.20
N ALA A 88 -14.51 -0.28 -3.19
CA ALA A 88 -14.04 0.45 -4.37
C ALA A 88 -12.68 -0.09 -4.84
N PHE A 89 -11.74 -0.28 -3.93
CA PHE A 89 -10.44 -0.87 -4.24
C PHE A 89 -10.58 -2.28 -4.84
N LEU A 90 -11.30 -3.19 -4.19
CA LEU A 90 -11.50 -4.56 -4.67
C LEU A 90 -12.14 -4.59 -6.07
N LYS A 91 -13.09 -3.68 -6.32
CA LYS A 91 -13.75 -3.51 -7.62
C LYS A 91 -12.78 -3.00 -8.70
N ASN A 92 -12.04 -1.92 -8.41
CA ASN A 92 -11.12 -1.28 -9.36
C ASN A 92 -9.99 -2.22 -9.78
N HIS A 93 -9.50 -3.05 -8.86
CA HIS A 93 -8.45 -4.03 -9.13
C HIS A 93 -8.96 -5.37 -9.65
N GLY A 94 -10.27 -5.49 -9.94
CA GLY A 94 -10.88 -6.70 -10.49
C GLY A 94 -10.86 -7.90 -9.56
N LEU A 95 -10.63 -7.70 -8.25
CA LEU A 95 -10.57 -8.78 -7.24
C LEU A 95 -11.93 -9.42 -6.97
N LEU A 96 -13.02 -8.71 -7.29
CA LEU A 96 -14.39 -9.22 -7.25
C LEU A 96 -14.78 -10.05 -8.48
N LYS A 97 -13.89 -10.16 -9.49
CA LYS A 97 -14.14 -10.93 -10.70
C LYS A 97 -13.69 -12.40 -10.52
N LEU A 98 -14.50 -13.36 -10.94
CA LEU A 98 -14.15 -14.78 -10.98
C LEU A 98 -13.43 -15.15 -12.29
N ILE A 99 -13.81 -14.51 -13.38
CA ILE A 99 -13.27 -14.69 -14.73
C ILE A 99 -12.82 -13.33 -15.28
N ASN A 100 -11.98 -13.34 -16.30
CA ASN A 100 -11.47 -12.13 -16.95
C ASN A 100 -10.82 -11.16 -15.93
N ARG A 101 -10.02 -11.70 -15.02
CA ARG A 101 -9.24 -10.90 -14.07
C ARG A 101 -8.16 -10.13 -14.81
N PRO A 102 -7.83 -8.89 -14.38
CA PRO A 102 -6.74 -8.14 -14.97
C PRO A 102 -5.41 -8.91 -14.83
N GLN A 103 -4.57 -8.81 -15.85
CA GLN A 103 -3.21 -9.33 -15.80
C GLN A 103 -2.36 -8.40 -14.94
N TRP A 104 -1.75 -8.94 -13.90
CA TRP A 104 -0.79 -8.20 -13.08
C TRP A 104 0.55 -8.09 -13.78
N HIS A 105 1.19 -6.93 -13.62
CA HIS A 105 2.49 -6.62 -14.19
C HIS A 105 3.44 -6.12 -13.10
N PHE A 106 4.73 -6.17 -13.38
CA PHE A 106 5.77 -5.59 -12.54
C PHE A 106 6.75 -4.79 -13.41
N VAL A 107 7.41 -3.80 -12.81
CA VAL A 107 8.42 -2.99 -13.51
C VAL A 107 9.67 -3.83 -13.71
N LYS A 108 10.11 -3.98 -14.96
CA LYS A 108 11.35 -4.69 -15.28
C LYS A 108 12.53 -3.99 -14.60
N ASN A 109 13.40 -4.76 -13.97
CA ASN A 109 14.53 -4.31 -13.17
C ASN A 109 14.16 -3.60 -11.85
N GLY A 110 12.90 -3.66 -11.42
CA GLY A 110 12.43 -3.05 -10.18
C GLY A 110 12.08 -1.56 -10.33
N SER A 111 11.46 -1.01 -9.29
CA SER A 111 10.92 0.35 -9.33
C SER A 111 11.99 1.44 -9.40
N ALA A 112 13.22 1.19 -8.94
CA ALA A 112 14.33 2.14 -9.06
C ALA A 112 14.57 2.57 -10.53
N SER A 113 14.35 1.66 -11.49
CA SER A 113 14.60 1.93 -12.90
C SER A 113 13.75 3.05 -13.50
N TYR A 114 12.48 3.23 -13.04
CA TYR A 114 11.68 4.36 -13.52
C TYR A 114 12.02 5.66 -12.80
N ILE A 115 12.48 5.60 -11.54
CA ILE A 115 12.96 6.78 -10.79
C ILE A 115 14.21 7.33 -11.49
N ASP A 116 15.17 6.48 -11.82
CA ASP A 116 16.38 6.87 -12.56
C ASP A 116 16.01 7.49 -13.92
N ALA A 117 15.07 6.88 -14.64
CA ALA A 117 14.59 7.42 -15.91
C ALA A 117 13.94 8.79 -15.75
N ILE A 118 13.12 9.01 -14.73
CA ILE A 118 12.50 10.31 -14.44
C ILE A 118 13.59 11.37 -14.18
N ILE A 119 14.56 11.07 -13.31
CA ILE A 119 15.65 12.00 -13.00
C ILE A 119 16.45 12.36 -14.26
N GLN A 120 16.73 11.38 -15.11
CA GLN A 120 17.51 11.59 -16.33
C GLN A 120 16.79 12.34 -17.46
N THR A 121 15.46 12.19 -17.54
CA THR A 121 14.66 12.75 -18.63
C THR A 121 13.91 14.03 -18.28
N SER A 122 13.80 14.37 -17.00
CA SER A 122 13.11 15.56 -16.53
C SER A 122 14.09 16.73 -16.36
N ASN A 123 13.59 17.95 -16.48
CA ASN A 123 14.36 19.16 -16.22
C ASN A 123 14.52 19.44 -14.71
N ILE A 124 15.04 18.44 -13.98
CA ILE A 124 15.33 18.56 -12.54
C ILE A 124 16.71 19.22 -12.40
N ASN A 125 16.75 20.40 -11.80
CA ASN A 125 18.01 21.14 -11.62
C ASN A 125 18.88 20.51 -10.54
N ASN A 126 18.29 20.11 -9.41
CA ASN A 126 19.02 19.57 -8.27
C ASN A 126 18.26 18.43 -7.61
N VAL A 127 18.99 17.40 -7.15
CA VAL A 127 18.48 16.31 -6.31
C VAL A 127 19.37 16.21 -5.08
N PHE A 128 18.83 16.57 -3.92
CA PHE A 128 19.53 16.45 -2.64
C PHE A 128 19.05 15.21 -1.91
N THR A 129 19.97 14.37 -1.46
CA THR A 129 19.67 13.11 -0.76
C THR A 129 20.29 13.10 0.63
N GLY A 130 19.64 12.42 1.59
CA GLY A 130 20.14 12.31 2.96
C GLY A 130 19.96 13.61 3.77
N GLU A 131 19.09 14.52 3.33
CA GLU A 131 18.80 15.79 3.98
C GLU A 131 17.32 15.91 4.35
N SER A 132 17.04 16.50 5.50
CA SER A 132 15.68 16.83 5.95
C SER A 132 15.57 18.34 6.10
N PRO A 133 14.76 19.02 5.29
CA PRO A 133 14.60 20.46 5.36
C PRO A 133 13.71 20.89 6.53
N ILE A 134 14.00 22.08 7.08
CA ILE A 134 13.02 22.90 7.80
C ILE A 134 12.48 23.89 6.78
N ILE A 135 11.17 23.99 6.70
CA ILE A 135 10.47 24.78 5.68
C ILE A 135 9.79 25.97 6.38
N ASN A 136 10.13 27.18 5.97
CA ASN A 136 9.58 28.40 6.52
C ASN A 136 9.02 29.28 5.40
N LYS A 137 7.98 30.04 5.71
CA LYS A 137 7.49 31.11 4.83
C LYS A 137 8.21 32.43 5.21
N SER A 138 8.85 33.04 4.23
CA SER A 138 9.50 34.35 4.40
C SER A 138 9.05 35.30 3.29
N ASN A 139 8.33 36.35 3.64
CA ASN A 139 7.65 37.23 2.69
C ASN A 139 6.68 36.43 1.81
N GLN A 140 6.90 36.39 0.49
CA GLN A 140 6.08 35.65 -0.46
C GLN A 140 6.73 34.33 -0.90
N GLN A 141 7.93 34.00 -0.43
CA GLN A 141 8.68 32.84 -0.83
C GLN A 141 8.79 31.79 0.29
N TRP A 142 9.02 30.56 -0.09
CA TRP A 142 9.29 29.44 0.79
C TRP A 142 10.79 29.24 0.92
N ARG A 143 11.30 29.26 2.14
CA ARG A 143 12.71 29.02 2.45
C ARG A 143 12.88 27.60 2.97
N LEU A 144 13.65 26.80 2.26
CA LEU A 144 14.03 25.44 2.66
C LEU A 144 15.47 25.47 3.17
N LYS A 145 15.65 25.08 4.43
CA LYS A 145 16.95 25.06 5.09
C LYS A 145 17.27 23.64 5.55
N THR A 146 18.43 23.13 5.12
CA THR A 146 19.04 21.89 5.59
C THR A 146 20.35 22.18 6.31
N SER A 147 21.13 21.14 6.66
CA SER A 147 22.49 21.32 7.17
C SER A 147 23.45 21.94 6.15
N ASN A 148 23.21 21.72 4.84
CA ASN A 148 24.13 22.04 3.77
C ASN A 148 23.62 23.13 2.82
N HIS A 149 22.30 23.38 2.79
CA HIS A 149 21.67 24.25 1.81
C HIS A 149 20.65 25.19 2.47
N GLU A 150 20.52 26.38 1.92
CA GLU A 150 19.43 27.32 2.22
C GLU A 150 18.98 27.90 0.88
N LEU A 151 17.75 27.62 0.47
CA LEU A 151 17.21 27.91 -0.86
C LEU A 151 15.79 28.47 -0.74
N ASP A 152 15.48 29.46 -1.59
CA ASP A 152 14.16 30.08 -1.66
C ASP A 152 13.41 29.60 -2.91
N TYR A 153 12.10 29.34 -2.75
CA TYR A 153 11.22 28.85 -3.80
C TYR A 153 9.88 29.58 -3.78
N ASP A 154 9.28 29.72 -4.96
CA ASP A 154 7.95 30.35 -5.12
C ASP A 154 6.83 29.38 -4.72
N GLN A 155 7.06 28.07 -4.92
CA GLN A 155 6.10 27.01 -4.69
C GLN A 155 6.79 25.82 -4.02
N VAL A 156 6.06 25.12 -3.14
CA VAL A 156 6.54 23.89 -2.47
C VAL A 156 5.49 22.78 -2.58
N VAL A 157 5.94 21.60 -2.99
CA VAL A 157 5.15 20.37 -2.96
C VAL A 157 5.74 19.45 -1.92
N ILE A 158 4.97 19.11 -0.87
CA ILE A 158 5.38 18.14 0.14
C ILE A 158 4.81 16.76 -0.28
N ALA A 159 5.72 15.82 -0.54
CA ALA A 159 5.39 14.47 -0.98
C ALA A 159 5.94 13.39 -0.02
N THR A 160 6.09 13.73 1.26
CA THR A 160 6.48 12.82 2.35
C THR A 160 5.26 12.04 2.90
N HIS A 161 5.45 11.22 3.92
CA HIS A 161 4.34 10.79 4.76
C HIS A 161 3.65 12.02 5.36
N ILE A 162 2.31 11.98 5.43
CA ILE A 162 1.53 13.15 5.85
C ILE A 162 1.78 13.52 7.32
N ASN A 163 2.04 12.54 8.17
CA ASN A 163 2.36 12.73 9.59
C ASN A 163 3.76 13.36 9.84
N ASP A 164 4.61 13.47 8.81
CA ASP A 164 5.88 14.18 8.90
C ASP A 164 5.72 15.70 8.63
N VAL A 165 4.64 16.13 7.98
CA VAL A 165 4.41 17.51 7.59
C VAL A 165 4.46 18.49 8.76
N PRO A 166 3.89 18.19 9.96
CA PRO A 166 3.96 19.09 11.10
C PRO A 166 5.40 19.42 11.53
N LYS A 167 6.34 18.48 11.38
CA LYS A 167 7.76 18.72 11.70
C LYS A 167 8.43 19.59 10.65
N LEU A 168 8.10 19.37 9.37
CA LEU A 168 8.67 20.13 8.25
C LEU A 168 8.24 21.60 8.28
N LEU A 169 7.01 21.88 8.72
CA LEU A 169 6.36 23.18 8.71
C LEU A 169 6.17 23.79 10.12
N ALA A 170 6.95 23.34 11.11
CA ALA A 170 6.75 23.67 12.53
C ALA A 170 6.70 25.19 12.84
N ASN A 171 7.31 26.02 11.99
CA ASN A 171 7.39 27.48 12.17
C ASN A 171 6.42 28.26 11.26
N TYR A 172 5.48 27.60 10.58
CA TYR A 172 4.58 28.27 9.64
C TYR A 172 3.14 28.33 10.16
N LYS A 173 2.43 27.24 10.19
CA LYS A 173 1.05 27.11 10.68
C LYS A 173 0.90 25.81 11.45
N ASP A 174 -0.16 25.70 12.23
CA ASP A 174 -0.48 24.45 12.91
C ASP A 174 -1.08 23.42 11.93
N PHE A 175 -0.29 22.41 11.64
CA PHE A 175 -0.67 21.23 10.87
C PHE A 175 -0.72 19.97 11.76
N SER A 176 -0.80 20.11 13.09
CA SER A 176 -0.76 19.00 14.05
C SER A 176 -1.79 17.92 13.77
N PHE A 177 -2.96 18.28 13.23
CA PHE A 177 -4.00 17.34 12.83
C PHE A 177 -3.53 16.29 11.80
N MET A 178 -2.48 16.58 11.03
CA MET A 178 -1.91 15.62 10.07
C MET A 178 -1.21 14.45 10.77
N SER A 179 -0.81 14.62 12.04
CA SER A 179 -0.27 13.54 12.88
C SER A 179 -1.32 12.49 13.28
N ASP A 180 -2.60 12.81 13.16
CA ASP A 180 -3.71 11.88 13.43
C ASP A 180 -3.82 10.81 12.33
N PHE A 181 -3.23 11.05 11.15
CA PHE A 181 -3.11 10.03 10.11
C PHE A 181 -2.08 8.98 10.52
N SER A 182 -2.56 7.82 10.93
CA SER A 182 -1.72 6.76 11.48
C SER A 182 -1.02 5.92 10.41
N TYR A 183 0.17 5.43 10.75
CA TYR A 183 0.92 4.45 9.98
C TYR A 183 1.21 3.22 10.83
N ASN A 184 1.20 2.05 10.19
CA ASN A 184 1.60 0.79 10.82
C ASN A 184 3.04 0.46 10.46
N THR A 185 3.90 0.37 11.46
CA THR A 185 5.30 -0.01 11.26
C THR A 185 5.42 -1.52 11.11
N ASN A 186 5.95 -1.94 9.98
CA ASN A 186 6.13 -3.35 9.65
C ASN A 186 7.60 -3.72 9.53
N LYS A 187 8.03 -4.69 10.36
CA LYS A 187 9.30 -5.36 10.16
C LYS A 187 9.23 -6.19 8.88
N THR A 188 10.17 -5.95 7.99
CA THR A 188 10.26 -6.61 6.68
C THR A 188 11.65 -7.20 6.50
N ILE A 189 11.73 -8.45 6.09
CA ILE A 189 13.01 -9.14 5.87
C ILE A 189 13.07 -9.70 4.45
N LEU A 190 14.15 -9.35 3.73
CA LEU A 190 14.55 -10.04 2.51
C LEU A 190 15.43 -11.23 2.92
N HIS A 191 15.07 -12.45 2.51
CA HIS A 191 15.74 -13.68 2.93
C HIS A 191 15.66 -14.80 1.90
N THR A 192 16.35 -15.90 2.18
CA THR A 192 16.36 -17.13 1.37
C THR A 192 15.82 -18.36 2.14
N ASP A 193 15.23 -18.16 3.31
CA ASP A 193 14.72 -19.26 4.13
C ASP A 193 13.36 -19.75 3.63
N GLU A 194 13.33 -20.98 3.12
CA GLU A 194 12.10 -21.63 2.61
C GLU A 194 11.15 -22.10 3.72
N SER A 195 11.58 -22.09 5.01
CA SER A 195 10.75 -22.58 6.12
C SER A 195 9.50 -21.74 6.38
N LEU A 196 9.48 -20.48 5.92
CA LEU A 196 8.33 -19.58 5.98
C LEU A 196 7.37 -19.75 4.78
N MET A 197 7.56 -20.77 3.97
CA MET A 197 6.68 -21.10 2.85
C MET A 197 5.91 -22.39 3.12
N PRO A 198 4.80 -22.66 2.40
CA PRO A 198 4.11 -23.94 2.52
C PRO A 198 5.07 -25.11 2.27
N VAL A 199 4.97 -26.17 3.07
CA VAL A 199 5.83 -27.37 2.95
C VAL A 199 5.81 -27.94 1.52
N SER A 200 4.66 -27.95 0.89
CA SER A 200 4.54 -28.38 -0.50
C SER A 200 4.80 -27.23 -1.45
N LYS A 201 5.87 -27.30 -2.25
CA LYS A 201 6.19 -26.28 -3.29
C LYS A 201 5.08 -26.12 -4.34
N LYS A 202 4.19 -27.10 -4.48
CA LYS A 202 3.01 -27.01 -5.38
C LYS A 202 1.98 -25.99 -4.91
N LEU A 203 2.02 -25.59 -3.63
CA LEU A 203 1.13 -24.59 -3.03
C LEU A 203 1.74 -23.19 -3.04
N TRP A 204 2.99 -23.04 -3.42
CA TRP A 204 3.65 -21.74 -3.44
C TRP A 204 3.01 -20.79 -4.45
N SER A 205 2.71 -19.61 -3.98
CA SER A 205 2.21 -18.47 -4.76
C SER A 205 3.16 -17.30 -4.67
N SER A 206 2.93 -16.28 -5.49
CA SER A 206 3.65 -15.00 -5.34
C SER A 206 3.43 -14.37 -3.97
N TRP A 207 2.21 -14.54 -3.41
CA TRP A 207 1.81 -14.06 -2.08
C TRP A 207 1.29 -15.22 -1.26
N ASN A 208 1.85 -15.45 -0.09
CA ASN A 208 1.47 -16.52 0.82
C ASN A 208 1.19 -15.91 2.19
N SER A 209 -0.06 -15.94 2.64
CA SER A 209 -0.48 -15.43 3.94
C SER A 209 -0.57 -16.58 4.95
N PHE A 210 -0.08 -16.35 6.14
CA PHE A 210 -0.06 -17.32 7.23
C PHE A 210 -0.63 -16.71 8.50
N LYS A 211 -1.42 -17.52 9.20
CA LYS A 211 -1.88 -17.24 10.55
C LYS A 211 -1.92 -18.54 11.33
N TYR A 212 -1.08 -18.64 12.34
CA TYR A 212 -1.07 -19.76 13.29
C TYR A 212 -0.40 -19.32 14.59
N ASP A 213 -0.87 -19.83 15.72
CA ASP A 213 -0.45 -19.40 17.05
C ASP A 213 -0.50 -17.85 17.13
N ASP A 214 0.59 -17.22 17.57
CA ASP A 214 0.73 -15.76 17.66
C ASP A 214 1.31 -15.13 16.38
N PHE A 215 1.57 -15.93 15.34
CA PHE A 215 2.16 -15.45 14.10
C PHE A 215 1.08 -15.05 13.08
N GLU A 216 1.27 -13.87 12.48
CA GLU A 216 0.47 -13.36 11.38
C GLU A 216 1.39 -12.63 10.40
N TYR A 217 1.63 -13.23 9.23
CA TYR A 217 2.57 -12.69 8.26
C TYR A 217 2.24 -13.05 6.83
N VAL A 218 2.86 -12.30 5.91
CA VAL A 218 2.81 -12.56 4.46
C VAL A 218 4.23 -12.78 3.97
N THR A 219 4.43 -13.85 3.21
CA THR A 219 5.69 -14.11 2.50
C THR A 219 5.48 -13.99 0.99
N TYR A 220 6.22 -13.09 0.37
CA TYR A 220 6.27 -12.89 -1.07
C TYR A 220 7.38 -13.75 -1.66
N TRP A 221 7.04 -14.61 -2.61
CA TRP A 221 8.04 -15.36 -3.38
C TRP A 221 8.48 -14.50 -4.57
N MET A 222 9.62 -13.84 -4.43
CA MET A 222 10.09 -12.82 -5.37
C MET A 222 10.44 -13.41 -6.73
N ASN A 223 10.95 -14.66 -6.79
CA ASN A 223 11.26 -15.31 -8.06
C ASN A 223 10.03 -15.46 -8.95
N ASN A 224 8.87 -15.78 -8.36
CA ASN A 224 7.62 -15.88 -9.10
C ASN A 224 7.00 -14.49 -9.36
N LEU A 225 7.06 -13.60 -8.38
CA LEU A 225 6.46 -12.27 -8.45
C LEU A 225 7.14 -11.39 -9.51
N GLN A 226 8.48 -11.41 -9.55
CA GLN A 226 9.30 -10.57 -10.45
C GLN A 226 9.98 -11.36 -11.57
N ASN A 227 9.62 -12.63 -11.78
CA ASN A 227 10.21 -13.51 -12.80
C ASN A 227 11.74 -13.59 -12.72
N ILE A 228 12.31 -13.63 -11.50
CA ILE A 228 13.74 -13.72 -11.26
C ILE A 228 14.24 -15.12 -11.66
N LYS A 229 15.18 -15.18 -12.59
CA LYS A 229 15.80 -16.42 -13.06
C LYS A 229 17.01 -16.76 -12.18
N SER A 230 16.77 -17.43 -11.08
CA SER A 230 17.79 -17.89 -10.13
C SER A 230 17.45 -19.28 -9.60
N LYS A 231 18.49 -20.07 -9.26
CA LYS A 231 18.34 -21.32 -8.51
C LYS A 231 17.99 -21.08 -7.04
N THR A 232 18.43 -19.94 -6.50
CA THR A 232 18.09 -19.49 -5.14
C THR A 232 16.71 -18.86 -5.12
N ASN A 233 15.87 -19.27 -4.17
CA ASN A 233 14.60 -18.61 -3.91
C ASN A 233 14.81 -17.40 -3.00
N PHE A 234 14.26 -16.26 -3.40
CA PHE A 234 14.26 -15.03 -2.64
C PHE A 234 12.85 -14.75 -2.13
N PHE A 235 12.76 -14.39 -0.86
CA PHE A 235 11.51 -14.07 -0.19
C PHE A 235 11.58 -12.71 0.47
N VAL A 236 10.43 -12.03 0.50
CA VAL A 236 10.22 -10.88 1.38
C VAL A 236 9.10 -11.25 2.34
N THR A 237 9.39 -11.29 3.63
CA THR A 237 8.39 -11.57 4.67
C THR A 237 8.14 -10.34 5.50
N ILE A 238 6.86 -10.06 5.77
CA ILE A 238 6.36 -8.90 6.50
C ILE A 238 5.33 -9.32 7.55
N GLY A 239 5.32 -8.68 8.69
CA GLY A 239 4.42 -8.92 9.81
C GLY A 239 5.09 -9.56 11.02
N ASN A 240 4.33 -10.29 11.84
CA ASN A 240 4.83 -11.06 12.96
C ASN A 240 5.07 -12.51 12.52
N PHE A 241 6.32 -12.90 12.31
CA PHE A 241 6.72 -14.19 11.74
C PHE A 241 7.73 -14.92 12.63
N PRO A 242 7.83 -16.28 12.50
CA PRO A 242 8.85 -17.07 13.20
C PRO A 242 10.27 -16.63 12.89
N GLN A 243 11.20 -17.00 13.75
CA GLN A 243 12.59 -16.63 13.57
C GLN A 243 13.17 -17.21 12.26
N ILE A 244 13.73 -16.33 11.43
CA ILE A 244 14.49 -16.69 10.24
C ILE A 244 15.93 -16.99 10.65
N ARG A 245 16.53 -18.03 10.07
CA ARG A 245 17.96 -18.36 10.31
C ARG A 245 18.83 -17.20 9.86
N THR A 246 19.74 -16.75 10.73
CA THR A 246 20.55 -15.55 10.51
C THR A 246 21.32 -15.60 9.18
N GLN A 247 21.88 -16.77 8.81
CA GLN A 247 22.62 -16.93 7.54
C GLN A 247 21.74 -16.78 6.28
N ASN A 248 20.43 -16.85 6.42
CA ASN A 248 19.48 -16.69 5.31
C ASN A 248 18.96 -15.26 5.19
N ILE A 249 19.26 -14.38 6.13
CA ILE A 249 18.84 -12.98 6.11
C ILE A 249 19.77 -12.18 5.19
N LEU A 250 19.19 -11.53 4.18
CA LEU A 250 19.91 -10.66 3.26
C LEU A 250 19.79 -9.19 3.67
N LYS A 251 18.60 -8.76 4.09
CA LYS A 251 18.35 -7.39 4.53
C LYS A 251 17.17 -7.33 5.49
N VAL A 252 17.29 -6.51 6.54
CA VAL A 252 16.20 -6.15 7.45
C VAL A 252 15.81 -4.71 7.18
N MET A 253 14.51 -4.45 7.09
CA MET A 253 13.92 -3.13 6.83
C MET A 253 12.73 -2.90 7.75
N GLN A 254 12.44 -1.65 8.03
CA GLN A 254 11.17 -1.23 8.63
C GLN A 254 10.46 -0.34 7.62
N TYR A 255 9.21 -0.68 7.33
CA TYR A 255 8.34 0.11 6.47
C TYR A 255 7.11 0.56 7.25
N GLU A 256 6.70 1.77 6.97
CA GLU A 256 5.47 2.35 7.50
C GLU A 256 4.42 2.32 6.41
N HIS A 257 3.29 1.65 6.70
CA HIS A 257 2.16 1.56 5.80
C HIS A 257 1.00 2.38 6.34
N PRO A 258 0.35 3.21 5.51
CA PRO A 258 -0.76 4.04 5.93
C PRO A 258 -1.96 3.19 6.37
N LEU A 259 -2.63 3.61 7.45
CA LEU A 259 -3.90 3.05 7.91
C LEU A 259 -5.04 3.91 7.38
N PHE A 260 -5.97 3.29 6.64
CA PHE A 260 -7.09 3.99 6.02
C PHE A 260 -8.38 3.79 6.82
N ASP A 261 -8.40 4.33 8.04
CA ASP A 261 -9.59 4.38 8.90
C ASP A 261 -10.40 5.68 8.68
N PHE A 262 -11.43 5.91 9.48
CA PHE A 262 -12.26 7.12 9.39
C PHE A 262 -11.46 8.39 9.72
N THR A 263 -10.55 8.31 10.69
CA THR A 263 -9.68 9.45 11.05
C THR A 263 -8.78 9.84 9.87
N SER A 264 -8.22 8.87 9.17
CA SER A 264 -7.41 9.14 7.98
C SER A 264 -8.22 9.81 6.88
N GLN A 265 -9.51 9.49 6.74
CA GLN A 265 -10.39 10.16 5.79
C GLN A 265 -10.62 11.62 6.16
N GLU A 266 -10.88 11.92 7.44
CA GLU A 266 -11.03 13.29 7.93
C GLU A 266 -9.76 14.14 7.69
N VAL A 267 -8.57 13.54 7.90
CA VAL A 267 -7.30 14.21 7.61
C VAL A 267 -7.17 14.50 6.11
N LYS A 268 -7.51 13.55 5.23
CA LYS A 268 -7.47 13.77 3.77
C LYS A 268 -8.39 14.89 3.33
N ASP A 269 -9.59 14.96 3.88
CA ASP A 269 -10.57 16.00 3.56
C ASP A 269 -10.01 17.39 3.92
N LYS A 270 -9.47 17.55 5.13
CA LYS A 270 -8.81 18.79 5.57
C LYS A 270 -7.59 19.15 4.71
N VAL A 271 -6.76 18.16 4.32
CA VAL A 271 -5.60 18.39 3.44
C VAL A 271 -6.06 18.89 2.06
N SER A 272 -7.18 18.38 1.56
CA SER A 272 -7.75 18.82 0.28
C SER A 272 -8.16 20.28 0.30
N GLU A 273 -8.65 20.79 1.43
CA GLU A 273 -8.98 22.22 1.63
C GLU A 273 -7.75 23.14 1.69
N LEU A 274 -6.59 22.59 2.02
CA LEU A 274 -5.33 23.34 2.16
C LEU A 274 -4.50 23.37 0.86
N GLN A 275 -4.90 22.65 -0.18
CA GLN A 275 -4.15 22.60 -1.44
C GLN A 275 -4.03 23.99 -2.09
N GLY A 276 -2.81 24.37 -2.40
CA GLY A 276 -2.50 25.68 -3.03
C GLY A 276 -2.45 26.87 -2.07
N LEU A 277 -2.73 26.65 -0.78
CA LEU A 277 -2.65 27.72 0.22
C LEU A 277 -1.21 28.27 0.29
N ASP A 278 -1.04 29.56 0.02
CA ASP A 278 0.27 30.22 -0.02
C ASP A 278 1.28 29.54 -0.98
N ASN A 279 0.82 28.92 -2.05
CA ASN A 279 1.62 28.11 -2.99
C ASN A 279 2.25 26.86 -2.33
N LEU A 280 1.60 26.29 -1.31
CA LEU A 280 1.95 25.04 -0.68
C LEU A 280 1.00 23.94 -1.15
N TYR A 281 1.58 22.82 -1.57
CA TYR A 281 0.83 21.70 -2.10
C TYR A 281 1.24 20.39 -1.41
N PHE A 282 0.33 19.43 -1.40
CA PHE A 282 0.55 18.13 -0.80
C PHE A 282 0.28 17.05 -1.84
N ALA A 283 1.22 16.11 -2.01
CA ALA A 283 1.08 14.95 -2.86
C ALA A 283 1.48 13.68 -2.10
N GLY A 284 0.91 12.54 -2.47
CA GLY A 284 1.28 11.26 -1.89
C GLY A 284 0.20 10.21 -2.06
N ALA A 285 0.60 8.94 -1.99
CA ALA A 285 -0.29 7.81 -2.11
C ALA A 285 -1.38 7.76 -1.02
N TYR A 286 -1.16 8.43 0.11
CA TYR A 286 -2.13 8.55 1.21
C TYR A 286 -3.42 9.27 0.81
N GLN A 287 -3.39 10.10 -0.25
CA GLN A 287 -4.60 10.76 -0.77
C GLN A 287 -5.58 9.80 -1.46
N GLY A 288 -5.11 8.64 -1.88
CA GLY A 288 -5.92 7.55 -2.42
C GLY A 288 -5.98 6.36 -1.48
N TYR A 289 -5.60 5.19 -1.99
CA TYR A 289 -5.61 3.91 -1.28
C TYR A 289 -4.21 3.42 -0.87
N GLY A 290 -3.16 4.23 -1.06
CA GLY A 290 -1.79 3.93 -0.66
C GLY A 290 -0.93 3.24 -1.73
N PHE A 291 -1.31 3.28 -2.99
CA PHE A 291 -0.59 2.62 -4.08
C PHE A 291 0.12 3.62 -5.00
N HIS A 292 1.04 3.13 -5.85
CA HIS A 292 1.82 3.96 -6.76
C HIS A 292 0.95 4.86 -7.66
N GLU A 293 -0.15 4.32 -8.19
CA GLU A 293 -1.08 5.08 -9.04
C GLU A 293 -1.77 6.22 -8.28
N ASP A 294 -2.05 6.02 -6.98
CA ASP A 294 -2.62 7.07 -6.13
C ASP A 294 -1.62 8.21 -5.94
N GLY A 295 -0.33 7.87 -5.75
CA GLY A 295 0.75 8.85 -5.69
C GLY A 295 0.87 9.65 -6.98
N LEU A 296 0.87 8.99 -8.13
CA LEU A 296 0.89 9.64 -9.44
C LEU A 296 -0.34 10.54 -9.65
N THR A 297 -1.53 10.03 -9.35
CA THR A 297 -2.79 10.78 -9.49
C THR A 297 -2.76 12.04 -8.63
N SER A 298 -2.30 11.95 -7.37
CA SER A 298 -2.19 13.10 -6.48
C SER A 298 -1.22 14.14 -7.02
N ALA A 299 -0.07 13.70 -7.55
CA ALA A 299 0.92 14.60 -8.16
C ALA A 299 0.37 15.31 -9.41
N LEU A 300 -0.35 14.59 -10.29
CA LEU A 300 -0.99 15.18 -11.47
C LEU A 300 -2.06 16.21 -11.09
N ASN A 301 -2.79 16.00 -10.01
CA ASN A 301 -3.75 16.98 -9.50
C ASN A 301 -3.04 18.25 -9.04
N VAL A 302 -1.91 18.13 -8.34
CA VAL A 302 -1.09 19.28 -7.93
C VAL A 302 -0.57 20.03 -9.16
N VAL A 303 -0.03 19.35 -10.16
CA VAL A 303 0.44 19.98 -11.40
C VAL A 303 -0.67 20.80 -12.07
N ARG A 304 -1.88 20.22 -12.19
CA ARG A 304 -3.03 20.96 -12.77
C ARG A 304 -3.38 22.22 -11.96
N MET A 305 -3.29 22.15 -10.62
CA MET A 305 -3.53 23.34 -9.77
C MET A 305 -2.48 24.42 -10.00
N ILE A 306 -1.21 24.04 -10.14
CA ILE A 306 -0.10 24.94 -10.41
C ILE A 306 -0.28 25.60 -11.80
N ASP A 307 -0.58 24.81 -12.82
CA ASP A 307 -0.77 25.30 -14.20
C ASP A 307 -1.97 26.26 -14.35
N HIS A 308 -3.01 26.09 -13.51
CA HIS A 308 -4.16 27.01 -13.49
C HIS A 308 -3.95 28.26 -12.63
N ALA A 309 -2.91 28.30 -11.81
CA ALA A 309 -2.57 29.44 -10.96
C ALA A 309 -1.61 30.44 -11.63
N ILE A 310 -1.01 30.04 -12.76
CA ILE A 310 -0.16 30.87 -13.63
C ILE A 310 -1.03 31.49 -14.74
#